data_73a2ddee00af898bbbaa50a1c1448fad
#
_entry.id   73a2ddee00af898bbbaa50a1c1448fad
#
_cell.length_a   1.000
_cell.length_b   1.000
_cell.length_c   1.000
_cell.angle_alpha   90.00
_cell.angle_beta   90.00
_cell.angle_gamma   90.00
#
_symmetry.space_group_name_H-M   'P 1'
#
loop_
_entity.id
_entity.type
_entity.pdbx_description
1 polymer ?
#
loop_
_entity_poly.entity_id
_entity_poly.type
_entity_poly.pdbx_seq_one_letter_code
_entity_poly.pdbx_strand_id
1 'polypeptide(L)'
;QIVNKGEAKTKEWLKGMISNISQPFFPGDIGVIRAVAQGDCGIGIVNHYYVSRMLAGVNGIKDQRLAKKVKVLTPNPAHVNVSAGGIAKYAENKEEAIQLLEYLASPTGSMGLAGPTFEHPLVGFNKTEEVKQFGDFKPDGVTIDQLGTNNKKAIKLMRKAGWD
;
A
#
# COMPACT_ATOMS: atom_id res chain seq x y z
N GLN A 1 4.12 13.01 -1.22
CA GLN A 1 4.85 14.02 -1.99
C GLN A 1 4.59 15.44 -1.47
N ILE A 2 3.32 15.87 -1.27
CA ILE A 2 2.99 17.26 -0.83
C ILE A 2 3.74 17.62 0.45
N VAL A 3 3.75 16.74 1.46
CA VAL A 3 4.43 16.95 2.74
C VAL A 3 5.94 17.10 2.54
N ASN A 4 6.54 16.18 1.77
CA ASN A 4 8.00 16.09 1.63
C ASN A 4 8.59 17.09 0.62
N LYS A 5 7.83 17.49 -0.39
CA LYS A 5 8.34 18.27 -1.55
C LYS A 5 7.59 19.58 -1.80
N GLY A 6 6.46 19.78 -1.12
CA GLY A 6 5.56 20.91 -1.37
C GLY A 6 4.66 20.73 -2.61
N GLU A 7 3.68 21.61 -2.75
CA GLU A 7 2.64 21.51 -3.78
C GLU A 7 3.18 21.67 -5.21
N ALA A 8 4.07 22.64 -5.42
CA ALA A 8 4.62 22.94 -6.75
C ALA A 8 5.39 21.75 -7.33
N LYS A 9 6.33 21.19 -6.55
CA LYS A 9 7.12 20.01 -6.97
C LYS A 9 6.25 18.76 -7.10
N THR A 10 5.21 18.61 -6.28
CA THR A 10 4.25 17.51 -6.40
C THR A 10 3.48 17.59 -7.70
N LYS A 11 3.04 18.80 -8.11
CA LYS A 11 2.36 19.02 -9.38
C LYS A 11 3.25 18.69 -10.58
N GLU A 12 4.50 19.10 -10.53
CA GLU A 12 5.48 18.80 -11.58
C GLU A 12 5.73 17.28 -11.67
N TRP A 13 5.94 16.62 -10.53
CA TRP A 13 6.09 15.18 -10.45
C TRP A 13 4.87 14.44 -11.01
N LEU A 14 3.65 14.84 -10.66
CA LEU A 14 2.42 14.24 -11.18
C LEU A 14 2.36 14.35 -12.71
N LYS A 15 2.69 15.50 -13.29
CA LYS A 15 2.73 15.68 -14.75
C LYS A 15 3.74 14.73 -15.39
N GLY A 16 4.94 14.59 -14.80
CA GLY A 16 5.94 13.64 -15.26
C GLY A 16 5.47 12.20 -15.18
N MET A 17 4.78 11.83 -14.11
CA MET A 17 4.16 10.50 -13.99
C MET A 17 3.14 10.24 -15.09
N ILE A 18 2.21 11.16 -15.31
CA ILE A 18 1.18 11.04 -16.36
C ILE A 18 1.81 10.91 -17.75
N SER A 19 2.85 11.68 -18.06
CA SER A 19 3.53 11.61 -19.36
C SER A 19 4.25 10.28 -19.63
N ASN A 20 4.51 9.51 -18.58
CA ASN A 20 5.18 8.21 -18.67
C ASN A 20 4.20 7.02 -18.60
N ILE A 21 2.89 7.27 -18.52
CA ILE A 21 1.90 6.19 -18.53
C ILE A 21 1.83 5.58 -19.93
N SER A 22 2.14 4.28 -20.02
CA SER A 22 2.17 3.53 -21.27
C SER A 22 0.90 2.69 -21.52
N GLN A 23 0.05 2.54 -20.51
CA GLN A 23 -1.16 1.73 -20.55
C GLN A 23 -2.34 2.50 -19.93
N PRO A 24 -3.59 2.19 -20.27
CA PRO A 24 -4.75 2.69 -19.55
C PRO A 24 -4.67 2.37 -18.06
N PHE A 25 -5.32 3.17 -17.22
CA PHE A 25 -5.38 2.89 -15.78
C PHE A 25 -6.03 1.54 -15.51
N PHE A 26 -5.36 0.73 -14.72
CA PHE A 26 -5.90 -0.55 -14.27
C PHE A 26 -6.86 -0.35 -13.10
N PRO A 27 -7.94 -1.14 -13.00
CA PRO A 27 -8.90 -1.03 -11.89
C PRO A 27 -8.33 -1.49 -10.53
N GLY A 28 -7.11 -2.06 -10.51
CA GLY A 28 -6.48 -2.50 -9.28
C GLY A 28 -5.07 -3.04 -9.49
N ASP A 29 -4.35 -3.18 -8.39
CA ASP A 29 -2.92 -3.51 -8.34
C ASP A 29 -2.56 -4.83 -9.03
N ILE A 30 -3.44 -5.84 -8.96
CA ILE A 30 -3.21 -7.13 -9.62
C ILE A 30 -3.09 -6.97 -11.15
N GLY A 31 -3.90 -6.10 -11.74
CA GLY A 31 -3.82 -5.77 -13.17
C GLY A 31 -2.46 -5.17 -13.53
N VAL A 32 -1.97 -4.24 -12.71
CA VAL A 32 -0.65 -3.62 -12.86
C VAL A 32 0.47 -4.67 -12.77
N ILE A 33 0.41 -5.57 -11.77
CA ILE A 33 1.42 -6.62 -11.59
C ILE A 33 1.46 -7.55 -12.80
N ARG A 34 0.28 -7.94 -13.32
CA ARG A 34 0.19 -8.76 -14.54
C ARG A 34 0.81 -8.08 -15.75
N ALA A 35 0.52 -6.78 -15.96
CA ALA A 35 1.06 -6.01 -17.08
C ALA A 35 2.60 -5.92 -17.02
N VAL A 36 3.17 -5.67 -15.84
CA VAL A 36 4.63 -5.68 -15.64
C VAL A 36 5.21 -7.08 -15.90
N ALA A 37 4.58 -8.14 -15.38
CA ALA A 37 5.04 -9.51 -15.56
C ALA A 37 5.00 -9.99 -17.02
N GLN A 38 4.13 -9.41 -17.86
CA GLN A 38 3.95 -9.72 -19.28
C GLN A 38 4.81 -8.83 -20.19
N GLY A 39 5.39 -7.78 -19.65
CA GLY A 39 6.22 -6.83 -20.41
C GLY A 39 5.44 -5.68 -21.03
N ASP A 40 4.14 -5.53 -20.74
CA ASP A 40 3.31 -4.43 -21.22
C ASP A 40 3.67 -3.10 -20.54
N CYS A 41 4.22 -3.18 -19.33
CA CYS A 41 4.77 -2.05 -18.57
C CYS A 41 6.16 -2.40 -18.04
N GLY A 42 7.08 -1.45 -18.06
CA GLY A 42 8.41 -1.63 -17.46
C GLY A 42 8.41 -1.52 -15.94
N ILE A 43 7.54 -0.67 -15.38
CA ILE A 43 7.42 -0.39 -13.95
C ILE A 43 5.94 -0.19 -13.61
N GLY A 44 5.52 -0.66 -12.44
CA GLY A 44 4.19 -0.42 -11.88
C GLY A 44 4.28 0.03 -10.41
N ILE A 45 3.36 0.89 -9.98
CA ILE A 45 3.23 1.29 -8.58
C ILE A 45 2.07 0.51 -7.99
N VAL A 46 2.35 -0.27 -6.95
CA VAL A 46 1.38 -1.16 -6.30
C VAL A 46 1.63 -1.23 -4.80
N ASN A 47 0.63 -1.64 -4.04
CA ASN A 47 0.85 -2.05 -2.67
C ASN A 47 1.53 -3.43 -2.65
N HIS A 48 2.54 -3.58 -1.81
CA HIS A 48 3.38 -4.80 -1.76
C HIS A 48 2.58 -6.07 -1.46
N TYR A 49 1.54 -5.98 -0.63
CA TYR A 49 0.75 -7.14 -0.22
C TYR A 49 0.02 -7.83 -1.39
N TYR A 50 -0.28 -7.13 -2.48
CA TYR A 50 -0.83 -7.79 -3.68
C TYR A 50 0.18 -8.71 -4.36
N VAL A 51 1.46 -8.31 -4.40
CA VAL A 51 2.53 -9.19 -4.89
C VAL A 51 2.67 -10.41 -3.97
N SER A 52 2.68 -10.20 -2.64
CA SER A 52 2.72 -11.29 -1.66
C SER A 52 1.58 -12.28 -1.84
N ARG A 53 0.34 -11.80 -1.98
CA ARG A 53 -0.86 -12.65 -2.22
C ARG A 53 -0.73 -13.48 -3.49
N MET A 54 -0.26 -12.87 -4.57
CA MET A 54 -0.03 -13.59 -5.83
C MET A 54 1.08 -14.64 -5.66
N LEU A 55 2.20 -14.33 -5.00
CA LEU A 55 3.29 -15.27 -4.73
C LEU A 55 2.85 -16.44 -3.85
N ALA A 56 2.00 -16.18 -2.84
CA ALA A 56 1.39 -17.21 -2.00
C ALA A 56 0.35 -18.09 -2.75
N GLY A 57 -0.01 -17.72 -3.98
CA GLY A 57 -0.97 -18.48 -4.79
C GLY A 57 -2.44 -18.21 -4.48
N VAL A 58 -2.75 -17.19 -3.65
CA VAL A 58 -4.14 -16.83 -3.28
C VAL A 58 -5.00 -16.53 -4.52
N ASN A 59 -4.39 -15.95 -5.55
CA ASN A 59 -5.04 -15.61 -6.82
C ASN A 59 -4.95 -16.74 -7.89
N GLY A 60 -4.49 -17.91 -7.49
CA GLY A 60 -4.32 -19.06 -8.35
C GLY A 60 -2.94 -19.19 -9.01
N ILE A 61 -2.66 -20.37 -9.56
CA ILE A 61 -1.33 -20.75 -10.07
C ILE A 61 -0.84 -19.86 -11.23
N LYS A 62 -1.74 -19.35 -12.05
CA LYS A 62 -1.38 -18.45 -13.16
C LYS A 62 -0.77 -17.16 -12.64
N ASP A 63 -1.42 -16.52 -11.67
CA ASP A 63 -0.95 -15.29 -11.04
C ASP A 63 0.32 -15.51 -10.22
N GLN A 64 0.42 -16.66 -9.55
CA GLN A 64 1.65 -17.03 -8.84
C GLN A 64 2.86 -17.11 -9.79
N ARG A 65 2.69 -17.70 -10.97
CA ARG A 65 3.75 -17.75 -11.99
C ARG A 65 4.11 -16.38 -12.53
N LEU A 66 3.14 -15.49 -12.71
CA LEU A 66 3.38 -14.12 -13.14
C LEU A 66 4.11 -13.31 -12.06
N ALA A 67 3.69 -13.40 -10.79
CA ALA A 67 4.33 -12.70 -9.69
C ALA A 67 5.82 -13.07 -9.53
N LYS A 68 6.21 -14.29 -9.84
CA LYS A 68 7.62 -14.72 -9.83
C LYS A 68 8.50 -14.03 -10.88
N LYS A 69 7.90 -13.37 -11.88
CA LYS A 69 8.64 -12.64 -12.93
C LYS A 69 8.90 -11.18 -12.57
N VAL A 70 8.22 -10.63 -11.54
CA VAL A 70 8.39 -9.24 -11.13
C VAL A 70 9.37 -9.14 -9.97
N LYS A 71 10.05 -8.00 -9.89
CA LYS A 71 10.90 -7.64 -8.76
C LYS A 71 10.28 -6.44 -8.04
N VAL A 72 10.07 -6.56 -6.74
CA VAL A 72 9.63 -5.43 -5.92
C VAL A 72 10.83 -4.57 -5.55
N LEU A 73 10.70 -3.28 -5.79
CA LEU A 73 11.67 -2.26 -5.37
C LEU A 73 10.99 -1.41 -4.31
N THR A 74 11.51 -1.45 -3.10
CA THR A 74 11.05 -0.61 -2.00
C THR A 74 11.92 0.65 -1.95
N PRO A 75 11.38 1.85 -2.19
CA PRO A 75 12.14 3.09 -2.04
C PRO A 75 12.71 3.24 -0.63
N ASN A 76 13.79 3.98 -0.50
CA ASN A 76 14.36 4.30 0.81
C ASN A 76 14.65 5.81 0.91
N PRO A 77 13.88 6.59 1.64
CA PRO A 77 12.74 6.18 2.47
C PRO A 77 11.50 5.78 1.64
N ALA A 78 10.69 4.87 2.21
CA ALA A 78 9.46 4.38 1.60
C ALA A 78 8.24 5.08 2.20
N HIS A 79 7.23 5.34 1.37
CA HIS A 79 5.93 5.73 1.87
C HIS A 79 5.22 4.53 2.52
N VAL A 80 4.67 4.76 3.70
CA VAL A 80 3.91 3.75 4.45
C VAL A 80 2.42 4.10 4.38
N ASN A 81 1.65 3.17 3.82
CA ASN A 81 0.20 3.18 3.96
C ASN A 81 -0.18 2.34 5.18
N VAL A 82 -1.28 2.67 5.84
CA VAL A 82 -1.68 2.04 7.10
C VAL A 82 -3.10 1.53 7.03
N SER A 83 -3.35 0.35 7.62
CA SER A 83 -4.67 -0.12 7.98
C SER A 83 -5.03 0.43 9.36
N ALA A 84 -6.26 0.87 9.55
CA ALA A 84 -6.71 1.48 10.79
C ALA A 84 -8.06 0.92 11.21
N GLY A 85 -8.28 0.81 12.52
CA GLY A 85 -9.55 0.49 13.14
C GLY A 85 -10.08 1.67 13.96
N GLY A 86 -11.38 1.75 14.11
CA GLY A 86 -12.01 2.79 14.94
C GLY A 86 -13.37 2.36 15.44
N ILE A 87 -13.82 3.00 16.52
CA ILE A 87 -15.14 2.77 17.11
C ILE A 87 -16.14 3.76 16.52
N ALA A 88 -17.24 3.27 15.96
CA ALA A 88 -18.29 4.13 15.44
C ALA A 88 -18.90 4.98 16.57
N LYS A 89 -19.23 6.24 16.27
CA LYS A 89 -19.78 7.19 17.25
C LYS A 89 -20.98 6.63 18.02
N TYR A 90 -21.82 5.88 17.35
CA TYR A 90 -23.07 5.32 17.90
C TYR A 90 -23.00 3.81 18.11
N ALA A 91 -21.79 3.24 18.29
CA ALA A 91 -21.65 1.84 18.66
C ALA A 91 -22.33 1.58 20.02
N GLU A 92 -23.13 0.52 20.08
CA GLU A 92 -23.82 0.13 21.31
C GLU A 92 -22.85 -0.55 22.29
N ASN A 93 -21.97 -1.41 21.79
CA ASN A 93 -21.03 -2.21 22.58
C ASN A 93 -19.62 -1.59 22.50
N LYS A 94 -19.45 -0.40 23.09
CA LYS A 94 -18.16 0.36 22.98
C LYS A 94 -17.04 -0.28 23.78
N GLU A 95 -17.33 -0.85 24.92
CA GLU A 95 -16.31 -1.48 25.77
C GLU A 95 -15.75 -2.74 25.10
N GLU A 96 -16.60 -3.57 24.53
CA GLU A 96 -16.18 -4.74 23.76
C GLU A 96 -15.42 -4.35 22.49
N ALA A 97 -15.82 -3.25 21.85
CA ALA A 97 -15.09 -2.70 20.70
C ALA A 97 -13.69 -2.21 21.08
N ILE A 98 -13.52 -1.60 22.26
CA ILE A 98 -12.21 -1.23 22.80
C ILE A 98 -11.36 -2.48 23.03
N GLN A 99 -11.90 -3.49 23.72
CA GLN A 99 -11.19 -4.75 23.97
C GLN A 99 -10.75 -5.43 22.67
N LEU A 100 -11.60 -5.41 21.63
CA LEU A 100 -11.24 -5.93 20.32
C LEU A 100 -10.08 -5.15 19.70
N LEU A 101 -10.09 -3.82 19.74
CA LEU A 101 -9.00 -3.00 19.21
C LEU A 101 -7.69 -3.22 19.98
N GLU A 102 -7.75 -3.33 21.30
CA GLU A 102 -6.59 -3.66 22.13
C GLU A 102 -6.03 -5.06 21.81
N TYR A 103 -6.93 -6.04 21.62
CA TYR A 103 -6.52 -7.37 21.17
C TYR A 103 -5.84 -7.33 19.80
N LEU A 104 -6.42 -6.63 18.82
CA LEU A 104 -5.83 -6.49 17.48
C LEU A 104 -4.48 -5.78 17.50
N ALA A 105 -4.26 -4.87 18.47
CA ALA A 105 -2.98 -4.22 18.70
C ALA A 105 -1.97 -5.06 19.47
N SER A 106 -2.38 -6.20 20.05
CA SER A 106 -1.50 -7.14 20.71
C SER A 106 -0.63 -7.94 19.70
N PRO A 107 0.46 -8.60 20.16
CA PRO A 107 1.26 -9.45 19.28
C PRO A 107 0.43 -10.51 18.54
N THR A 108 -0.44 -11.21 19.24
CA THR A 108 -1.28 -12.28 18.66
C THR A 108 -2.32 -11.71 17.69
N GLY A 109 -3.02 -10.66 18.07
CA GLY A 109 -4.04 -10.01 17.22
C GLY A 109 -3.42 -9.38 15.98
N SER A 110 -2.28 -8.69 16.13
CA SER A 110 -1.56 -8.09 15.00
C SER A 110 -1.07 -9.14 14.00
N MET A 111 -0.57 -10.27 14.47
CA MET A 111 -0.17 -11.39 13.60
C MET A 111 -1.37 -12.04 12.92
N GLY A 112 -2.48 -12.19 13.66
CA GLY A 112 -3.73 -12.72 13.12
C GLY A 112 -4.31 -11.86 12.00
N LEU A 113 -4.12 -10.54 12.06
CA LEU A 113 -4.55 -9.60 11.02
C LEU A 113 -3.55 -9.52 9.87
N ALA A 114 -2.28 -9.27 10.17
CA ALA A 114 -1.24 -9.03 9.17
C ALA A 114 -0.85 -10.29 8.38
N GLY A 115 -0.92 -11.48 9.00
CA GLY A 115 -0.59 -12.74 8.34
C GLY A 115 -1.43 -13.01 7.09
N PRO A 116 -2.75 -13.16 7.21
CA PRO A 116 -3.64 -13.43 6.07
C PRO A 116 -3.71 -12.29 5.05
N THR A 117 -3.46 -11.05 5.46
CA THR A 117 -3.48 -9.89 4.56
C THR A 117 -2.14 -9.63 3.88
N PHE A 118 -1.06 -10.27 4.34
CA PHE A 118 0.34 -10.06 3.89
C PHE A 118 0.80 -8.62 4.12
N GLU A 119 0.29 -7.97 5.13
CA GLU A 119 0.72 -6.65 5.56
C GLU A 119 1.91 -6.75 6.52
N HIS A 120 2.62 -5.64 6.72
CA HIS A 120 3.58 -5.55 7.79
C HIS A 120 2.83 -5.48 9.13
N PRO A 121 3.14 -6.34 10.10
CA PRO A 121 2.54 -6.26 11.44
C PRO A 121 3.03 -4.99 12.15
N LEU A 122 2.45 -4.68 13.28
CA LEU A 122 2.97 -3.64 14.18
C LEU A 122 4.42 -3.91 14.55
N VAL A 123 5.14 -2.85 14.91
CA VAL A 123 6.60 -2.90 15.17
C VAL A 123 6.94 -3.99 16.20
N GLY A 124 7.99 -4.75 15.91
CA GLY A 124 8.49 -5.80 16.78
C GLY A 124 7.88 -7.19 16.58
N PHE A 125 6.93 -7.35 15.65
CA PHE A 125 6.29 -8.63 15.38
C PHE A 125 6.86 -9.30 14.12
N ASN A 126 6.72 -10.63 14.05
CA ASN A 126 7.23 -11.39 12.92
C ASN A 126 6.44 -11.13 11.64
N LYS A 127 7.15 -10.94 10.54
CA LYS A 127 6.60 -10.87 9.19
C LYS A 127 6.40 -12.27 8.61
N THR A 128 5.45 -12.44 7.69
CA THR A 128 5.35 -13.67 6.87
C THR A 128 6.56 -13.78 5.92
N GLU A 129 6.83 -14.98 5.41
CA GLU A 129 7.95 -15.19 4.49
C GLU A 129 7.80 -14.38 3.20
N GLU A 130 6.56 -14.26 2.70
CA GLU A 130 6.24 -13.47 1.51
C GLU A 130 6.49 -11.96 1.71
N VAL A 131 6.44 -11.47 2.95
CA VAL A 131 6.74 -10.07 3.29
C VAL A 131 8.23 -9.89 3.59
N LYS A 132 8.87 -10.87 4.25
CA LYS A 132 10.31 -10.83 4.56
C LYS A 132 11.19 -10.66 3.31
N GLN A 133 10.78 -11.24 2.18
CA GLN A 133 11.54 -11.17 0.93
C GLN A 133 11.73 -9.75 0.38
N PHE A 134 10.90 -8.78 0.80
CA PHE A 134 11.04 -7.38 0.37
C PHE A 134 12.08 -6.61 1.18
N GLY A 135 12.64 -7.24 2.20
CA GLY A 135 13.65 -6.65 3.08
C GLY A 135 13.08 -5.62 4.05
N ASP A 136 14.00 -4.87 4.64
CA ASP A 136 13.66 -3.77 5.54
C ASP A 136 13.75 -2.44 4.79
N PHE A 137 12.95 -1.48 5.24
CA PHE A 137 12.91 -0.13 4.68
C PHE A 137 12.78 0.91 5.80
N LYS A 138 13.18 2.13 5.50
CA LYS A 138 12.98 3.29 6.38
C LYS A 138 11.70 4.01 5.96
N PRO A 139 10.73 4.21 6.87
CA PRO A 139 9.54 5.02 6.58
C PRO A 139 9.92 6.46 6.23
N ASP A 140 9.12 7.11 5.37
CA ASP A 140 9.35 8.50 4.93
C ASP A 140 9.01 9.55 5.99
N GLY A 141 8.50 9.15 7.15
CA GLY A 141 8.18 10.02 8.28
C GLY A 141 6.89 10.84 8.13
N VAL A 142 6.12 10.64 7.05
CA VAL A 142 4.82 11.30 6.88
C VAL A 142 3.80 10.70 7.84
N THR A 143 3.19 11.54 8.69
CA THR A 143 2.20 11.09 9.67
C THR A 143 0.80 10.92 9.07
N ILE A 144 -0.05 10.13 9.74
CA ILE A 144 -1.45 9.93 9.34
C ILE A 144 -2.22 11.26 9.33
N ASP A 145 -2.00 12.12 10.31
CA ASP A 145 -2.62 13.45 10.38
C ASP A 145 -2.23 14.33 9.19
N GLN A 146 -0.96 14.28 8.77
CA GLN A 146 -0.49 14.98 7.59
C GLN A 146 -1.12 14.43 6.31
N LEU A 147 -1.34 13.12 6.21
CA LEU A 147 -2.07 12.49 5.10
C LEU A 147 -3.52 12.98 5.07
N GLY A 148 -4.21 12.92 6.21
CA GLY A 148 -5.59 13.39 6.35
C GLY A 148 -5.75 14.87 5.95
N THR A 149 -4.92 15.73 6.52
CA THR A 149 -4.94 17.18 6.26
C THR A 149 -4.71 17.51 4.78
N ASN A 150 -3.84 16.78 4.09
CA ASN A 150 -3.52 17.03 2.69
C ASN A 150 -4.38 16.25 1.69
N ASN A 151 -5.27 15.36 2.15
CA ASN A 151 -6.01 14.44 1.26
C ASN A 151 -6.82 15.18 0.17
N LYS A 152 -7.65 16.15 0.56
CA LYS A 152 -8.45 16.94 -0.39
C LYS A 152 -7.58 17.66 -1.43
N LYS A 153 -6.44 18.20 -0.99
CA LYS A 153 -5.47 18.88 -1.85
C LYS A 153 -4.81 17.88 -2.82
N ALA A 154 -4.41 16.72 -2.32
CA ALA A 154 -3.80 15.66 -3.14
C ALA A 154 -4.74 15.21 -4.26
N ILE A 155 -6.00 14.89 -3.94
CA ILE A 155 -7.02 14.51 -4.93
C ILE A 155 -7.21 15.61 -5.98
N LYS A 156 -7.30 16.87 -5.56
CA LYS A 156 -7.43 18.01 -6.49
C LYS A 156 -6.23 18.14 -7.43
N LEU A 157 -5.02 17.93 -6.93
CA LEU A 157 -3.80 17.96 -7.76
C LEU A 157 -3.75 16.79 -8.74
N MET A 158 -4.11 15.59 -8.30
CA MET A 158 -4.17 14.39 -9.15
C MET A 158 -5.14 14.60 -10.31
N ARG A 159 -6.38 14.99 -10.05
CA ARG A 159 -7.37 15.29 -11.09
C ARG A 159 -6.91 16.38 -12.07
N LYS A 160 -6.31 17.46 -11.56
CA LYS A 160 -5.76 18.53 -12.42
C LYS A 160 -4.59 18.06 -13.29
N ALA A 161 -3.89 17.01 -12.89
CA ALA A 161 -2.81 16.43 -13.65
C ALA A 161 -3.30 15.39 -14.68
N GLY A 162 -4.57 15.00 -14.65
CA GLY A 162 -5.14 13.96 -15.51
C GLY A 162 -5.03 12.54 -14.92
N TRP A 163 -4.86 12.45 -13.62
CA TRP A 163 -4.88 11.17 -12.89
C TRP A 163 -6.31 10.92 -12.40
N ASP A 164 -7.15 10.32 -13.23
CA ASP A 164 -8.56 10.00 -12.94
C ASP A 164 -8.76 8.49 -12.86
#